data_67f037306a6300f82e47ca7f1bf51a47
#
_entry.id   67f037306a6300f82e47ca7f1bf51a47
#
_cell.length_a   1.000
_cell.length_b   1.000
_cell.length_c   1.000
_cell.angle_alpha   90.00
_cell.angle_beta   90.00
_cell.angle_gamma   90.00
#
_symmetry.space_group_name_H-M   'P 1'
#
loop_
_entity.id
_entity.type
_entity.pdbx_description
1 polymer ?
#
loop_
_entity_poly.entity_id
_entity_poly.type
_entity_poly.pdbx_seq_one_letter_code
_entity_poly.pdbx_strand_id
1 'polypeptide(L)'
;NKIVWAATLFYCICGVLRLARFNSEIQEETDKSKIFFTGIPMPAAALLVLMPLVCFLEFSNEYFRDWRLIAGWTVLVGIGSISTIPTYAGKKLILPKHLALPLLSSFALIAAAIFVKPWLVWIVIATIYIVHIPFSMLAYRRLKMQADLIKKNP
;
A
#
# COMPACT_ATOMS: atom_id res chain seq x y z
N ASN A 1 3.49 -25.74 -8.98
CA ASN A 1 3.90 -25.09 -10.24
C ASN A 1 5.18 -24.27 -9.99
N LYS A 2 6.26 -24.57 -10.73
CA LYS A 2 7.59 -23.95 -10.54
C LYS A 2 7.56 -22.43 -10.71
N ILE A 3 6.66 -21.92 -11.56
CA ILE A 3 6.52 -20.48 -11.84
C ILE A 3 5.95 -19.73 -10.63
N VAL A 4 4.97 -20.30 -9.94
CA VAL A 4 4.41 -19.69 -8.72
C VAL A 4 5.46 -19.64 -7.61
N TRP A 5 6.26 -20.72 -7.49
CA TRP A 5 7.38 -20.76 -6.55
C TRP A 5 8.41 -19.66 -6.84
N ALA A 6 8.79 -19.49 -8.11
CA ALA A 6 9.72 -18.42 -8.51
C ALA A 6 9.16 -17.03 -8.22
N ALA A 7 7.87 -16.78 -8.49
CA ALA A 7 7.21 -15.52 -8.19
C ALA A 7 7.17 -15.23 -6.68
N THR A 8 6.91 -16.25 -5.85
CA THR A 8 6.90 -16.12 -4.38
C THR A 8 8.30 -15.82 -3.86
N LEU A 9 9.35 -16.51 -4.34
CA LEU A 9 10.72 -16.22 -3.98
C LEU A 9 11.13 -14.79 -4.38
N PHE A 10 10.75 -14.37 -5.58
CA PHE A 10 10.98 -13.00 -6.03
C PHE A 10 10.33 -11.98 -5.08
N TYR A 11 9.07 -12.19 -4.68
CA TYR A 11 8.38 -11.33 -3.72
C TYR A 11 9.10 -11.29 -2.37
N CYS A 12 9.58 -12.44 -1.86
CA CYS A 12 10.34 -12.49 -0.60
C CYS A 12 11.64 -11.68 -0.71
N ILE A 13 12.38 -11.82 -1.81
CA ILE A 13 13.62 -11.04 -2.07
C ILE A 13 13.30 -9.54 -2.10
N CYS A 14 12.24 -9.14 -2.79
CA CYS A 14 11.76 -7.76 -2.82
C CYS A 14 11.46 -7.22 -1.41
N GLY A 15 10.85 -8.04 -0.56
CA GLY A 15 10.57 -7.71 0.84
C GLY A 15 11.84 -7.48 1.67
N VAL A 16 12.83 -8.36 1.54
CA VAL A 16 14.13 -8.24 2.23
C VAL A 16 14.88 -6.98 1.79
N LEU A 17 14.97 -6.74 0.47
CA LEU A 17 15.64 -5.55 -0.08
C LEU A 17 14.98 -4.26 0.42
N ARG A 18 13.66 -4.24 0.51
CA ARG A 18 12.93 -3.11 1.06
C ARG A 18 13.23 -2.88 2.54
N LEU A 19 13.27 -3.94 3.34
CA LEU A 19 13.60 -3.84 4.76
C LEU A 19 15.03 -3.34 4.98
N ALA A 20 15.97 -3.84 4.18
CA ALA A 20 17.36 -3.38 4.20
C ALA A 20 17.48 -1.88 3.90
N ARG A 21 16.76 -1.42 2.85
CA ARG A 21 16.70 -0.01 2.50
C ARG A 21 16.09 0.85 3.62
N PHE A 22 15.01 0.40 4.23
CA PHE A 22 14.38 1.11 5.35
C PHE A 22 15.34 1.27 6.53
N ASN A 23 16.09 0.22 6.88
CA ASN A 23 17.07 0.27 7.94
C ASN A 23 18.23 1.23 7.64
N SER A 24 18.72 1.29 6.39
CA SER A 24 19.76 2.25 6.02
C SER A 24 19.26 3.70 6.06
N GLU A 25 18.02 3.94 5.65
CA GLU A 25 17.40 5.27 5.70
C GLU A 25 17.22 5.79 7.14
N ILE A 26 16.94 4.91 8.12
CA ILE A 26 16.84 5.30 9.55
C ILE A 26 18.18 5.74 10.11
N GLN A 27 19.29 5.12 9.70
CA GLN A 27 20.63 5.45 10.19
C GLN A 27 21.14 6.80 9.69
N GLU A 28 20.66 7.28 8.56
CA GLU A 28 21.06 8.56 7.96
C GLU A 28 20.20 9.75 8.44
N GLU A 29 19.10 9.52 9.15
CA GLU A 29 18.20 10.58 9.61
C GLU A 29 18.73 11.33 10.84
N THR A 30 19.57 12.33 10.59
CA THR A 30 19.83 13.47 11.49
C THR A 30 19.19 14.77 10.96
N ASP A 31 18.19 14.80 10.14
CA ASP A 31 17.33 16.00 10.01
C ASP A 31 16.15 15.86 9.03
N LYS A 32 14.97 16.40 9.47
CA LYS A 32 13.81 16.89 8.69
C LYS A 32 12.91 15.89 7.98
N SER A 33 11.88 15.41 8.75
CA SER A 33 10.49 15.23 8.28
C SER A 33 10.29 14.64 6.88
N LYS A 34 10.47 13.35 6.69
CA LYS A 34 9.87 12.67 5.54
C LYS A 34 8.36 12.46 5.78
N ILE A 35 7.55 13.31 5.16
CA ILE A 35 6.09 13.21 5.14
C ILE A 35 5.62 12.03 4.26
N PHE A 36 6.52 11.47 3.45
CA PHE A 36 6.23 10.41 2.48
C PHE A 36 7.09 9.17 2.74
N PHE A 37 6.47 8.01 2.73
CA PHE A 37 7.18 6.73 2.64
C PHE A 37 7.53 6.43 1.20
N THR A 38 8.70 5.83 0.97
CA THR A 38 9.10 5.32 -0.34
C THR A 38 8.58 3.89 -0.53
N GLY A 39 7.79 3.66 -1.57
CA GLY A 39 7.20 2.36 -1.93
C GLY A 39 5.96 1.96 -1.13
N ILE A 40 5.37 0.80 -1.49
CA ILE A 40 4.20 0.23 -0.80
C ILE A 40 4.62 -0.30 0.58
N PRO A 41 4.03 0.10 1.72
CA PRO A 41 4.34 -0.44 3.05
C PRO A 41 4.22 -1.96 3.09
N MET A 42 5.13 -2.65 3.80
CA MET A 42 5.14 -4.13 3.86
C MET A 42 3.81 -4.73 4.31
N PRO A 43 3.10 -4.20 5.32
CA PRO A 43 1.77 -4.70 5.67
C PRO A 43 0.76 -4.59 4.53
N ALA A 44 0.79 -3.48 3.77
CA ALA A 44 -0.09 -3.29 2.61
C ALA A 44 0.28 -4.25 1.46
N ALA A 45 1.58 -4.48 1.21
CA ALA A 45 2.04 -5.44 0.22
C ALA A 45 1.59 -6.87 0.56
N ALA A 46 1.66 -7.27 1.83
CA ALA A 46 1.16 -8.56 2.29
C ALA A 46 -0.35 -8.72 2.07
N LEU A 47 -1.13 -7.68 2.39
CA LEU A 47 -2.57 -7.67 2.13
C LEU A 47 -2.89 -7.76 0.63
N LEU A 48 -2.13 -7.06 -0.21
CA LEU A 48 -2.32 -7.08 -1.66
C LEU A 48 -1.97 -8.43 -2.29
N VAL A 49 -0.91 -9.10 -1.83
CA VAL A 49 -0.52 -10.42 -2.37
C VAL A 49 -1.62 -11.46 -2.12
N LEU A 50 -2.34 -11.37 -1.01
CA LEU A 50 -3.44 -12.28 -0.68
C LEU A 50 -4.74 -11.96 -1.44
N MET A 51 -4.82 -10.84 -2.18
CA MET A 51 -6.04 -10.39 -2.85
C MET A 51 -6.68 -11.45 -3.79
N PRO A 52 -5.93 -12.18 -4.66
CA PRO A 52 -6.54 -13.21 -5.51
C PRO A 52 -7.20 -14.33 -4.69
N LEU A 53 -6.58 -14.75 -3.57
CA LEU A 53 -7.13 -15.74 -2.67
C LEU A 53 -8.45 -15.26 -2.04
N VAL A 54 -8.47 -14.03 -1.56
CA VAL A 54 -9.66 -13.43 -0.93
C VAL A 54 -10.79 -13.26 -1.95
N CYS A 55 -10.48 -12.86 -3.19
CA CYS A 55 -11.45 -12.81 -4.28
C CYS A 55 -12.02 -14.19 -4.61
N PHE A 56 -11.20 -15.24 -4.61
CA PHE A 56 -11.65 -16.60 -4.79
C PHE A 56 -12.62 -17.03 -3.68
N LEU A 57 -12.29 -16.72 -2.41
CA LEU A 57 -13.14 -17.08 -1.26
C LEU A 57 -14.49 -16.37 -1.25
N GLU A 58 -14.56 -15.11 -1.69
CA GLU A 58 -15.80 -14.33 -1.71
C GLU A 58 -16.67 -14.66 -2.94
N PHE A 59 -16.06 -14.76 -4.13
CA PHE A 59 -16.81 -14.91 -5.39
C PHE A 59 -16.89 -16.34 -5.88
N SER A 60 -16.14 -17.28 -5.30
CA SER A 60 -16.05 -18.70 -5.72
C SER A 60 -15.76 -18.90 -7.20
N ASN A 61 -15.06 -17.95 -7.83
CA ASN A 61 -14.77 -17.97 -9.26
C ASN A 61 -13.37 -18.55 -9.49
N GLU A 62 -13.31 -19.66 -10.23
CA GLU A 62 -12.09 -20.40 -10.57
C GLU A 62 -11.03 -19.54 -11.27
N TYR A 63 -11.42 -18.45 -11.91
CA TYR A 63 -10.49 -17.53 -12.57
C TYR A 63 -9.43 -16.98 -11.61
N PHE A 64 -9.79 -16.67 -10.36
CA PHE A 64 -8.86 -16.16 -9.35
C PHE A 64 -7.90 -17.23 -8.84
N ARG A 65 -8.13 -18.50 -9.12
CA ARG A 65 -7.27 -19.63 -8.79
C ARG A 65 -6.23 -19.94 -9.88
N ASP A 66 -6.31 -19.28 -11.04
CA ASP A 66 -5.35 -19.50 -12.12
C ASP A 66 -3.94 -19.13 -11.65
N TRP A 67 -3.01 -20.07 -11.76
CA TRP A 67 -1.61 -19.92 -11.38
C TRP A 67 -0.92 -18.77 -12.12
N ARG A 68 -1.35 -18.46 -13.35
CA ARG A 68 -0.81 -17.36 -14.16
C ARG A 68 -1.18 -16.02 -13.56
N LEU A 69 -2.42 -15.86 -13.14
CA LEU A 69 -2.90 -14.66 -12.48
C LEU A 69 -2.19 -14.46 -11.13
N ILE A 70 -2.11 -15.52 -10.32
CA ILE A 70 -1.46 -15.48 -9.00
C ILE A 70 0.03 -15.11 -9.15
N ALA A 71 0.76 -15.75 -10.07
CA ALA A 71 2.17 -15.47 -10.29
C ALA A 71 2.39 -14.03 -10.78
N GLY A 72 1.63 -13.59 -11.80
CA GLY A 72 1.73 -12.23 -12.33
C GLY A 72 1.39 -11.16 -11.29
N TRP A 73 0.34 -11.37 -10.52
CA TRP A 73 -0.06 -10.48 -9.43
C TRP A 73 1.01 -10.37 -8.34
N THR A 74 1.56 -11.51 -7.90
CA THR A 74 2.63 -11.57 -6.89
C THR A 74 3.88 -10.80 -7.34
N VAL A 75 4.29 -10.97 -8.60
CA VAL A 75 5.43 -10.23 -9.17
C VAL A 75 5.14 -8.73 -9.22
N LEU A 76 3.95 -8.33 -9.64
CA LEU A 76 3.53 -6.92 -9.71
C LEU A 76 3.57 -6.26 -8.32
N VAL A 77 3.04 -6.92 -7.30
CA VAL A 77 3.09 -6.42 -5.91
C VAL A 77 4.54 -6.35 -5.41
N GLY A 78 5.37 -7.34 -5.73
CA GLY A 78 6.80 -7.34 -5.40
C GLY A 78 7.54 -6.14 -5.99
N ILE A 79 7.34 -5.84 -7.28
CA ILE A 79 7.90 -4.67 -7.95
C ILE A 79 7.40 -3.38 -7.30
N GLY A 80 6.09 -3.30 -6.98
CA GLY A 80 5.49 -2.17 -6.28
C GLY A 80 6.13 -1.91 -4.92
N SER A 81 6.56 -2.97 -4.22
CA SER A 81 7.21 -2.87 -2.90
C SER A 81 8.60 -2.24 -2.96
N ILE A 82 9.40 -2.53 -4.01
CA ILE A 82 10.73 -1.94 -4.22
C ILE A 82 10.65 -0.55 -4.85
N SER A 83 9.53 -0.24 -5.52
CA SER A 83 9.33 1.03 -6.21
C SER A 83 9.56 2.22 -5.27
N THR A 84 10.15 3.28 -5.80
CA THR A 84 10.35 4.57 -5.10
C THR A 84 9.12 5.47 -5.13
N ILE A 85 7.93 4.88 -5.34
CA ILE A 85 6.68 5.63 -5.39
C ILE A 85 6.43 6.26 -4.02
N PRO A 86 6.32 7.60 -3.92
CA PRO A 86 6.03 8.26 -2.66
C PRO A 86 4.60 7.93 -2.23
N THR A 87 4.47 7.21 -1.13
CA THR A 87 3.17 6.91 -0.52
C THR A 87 2.97 7.86 0.67
N TYR A 88 1.81 8.51 0.71
CA TYR A 88 1.51 9.50 1.76
C TYR A 88 1.49 8.83 3.14
N ALA A 89 2.42 9.24 4.01
CA ALA A 89 2.42 8.84 5.41
C ALA A 89 1.51 9.79 6.18
N GLY A 90 0.30 9.38 6.53
CA GLY A 90 -0.72 10.20 7.21
C GLY A 90 -0.34 10.80 8.59
N LYS A 91 0.93 11.17 8.79
CA LYS A 91 1.48 11.63 10.08
C LYS A 91 1.00 12.99 10.57
N LYS A 92 0.22 13.77 9.80
CA LYS A 92 -0.30 15.09 10.20
C LYS A 92 -1.82 15.19 10.12
N LEU A 93 -2.54 14.17 10.51
CA LEU A 93 -3.96 14.32 10.77
C LEU A 93 -4.13 14.98 12.17
N ILE A 94 -4.03 16.31 12.19
CA ILE A 94 -4.55 17.09 13.32
C ILE A 94 -6.08 17.01 13.19
N LEU A 95 -6.66 16.01 13.84
CA LEU A 95 -8.10 15.79 13.84
C LEU A 95 -8.78 16.88 14.70
N PRO A 96 -9.55 17.79 14.10
CA PRO A 96 -10.34 18.73 14.87
C PRO A 96 -11.39 17.97 15.67
N LYS A 97 -11.68 18.43 16.90
CA LYS A 97 -12.54 17.74 17.88
C LYS A 97 -13.93 17.36 17.34
N HIS A 98 -14.48 18.12 16.38
CA HIS A 98 -15.78 17.84 15.77
C HIS A 98 -15.78 16.62 14.81
N LEU A 99 -14.60 16.18 14.35
CA LEU A 99 -14.45 14.97 13.51
C LEU A 99 -14.28 13.68 14.33
N ALA A 100 -14.14 13.77 15.65
CA ALA A 100 -13.94 12.60 16.50
C ALA A 100 -15.16 11.66 16.49
N LEU A 101 -16.37 12.19 16.56
CA LEU A 101 -17.61 11.40 16.53
C LEU A 101 -17.81 10.66 15.20
N PRO A 102 -17.75 11.31 14.01
CA PRO A 102 -17.89 10.60 12.75
C PRO A 102 -16.73 9.61 12.49
N LEU A 103 -15.53 9.87 12.99
CA LEU A 103 -14.43 8.92 12.89
C LEU A 103 -14.68 7.68 13.74
N LEU A 104 -15.16 7.85 14.98
CA LEU A 104 -15.48 6.73 15.86
C LEU A 104 -16.65 5.89 15.30
N SER A 105 -17.67 6.53 14.75
CA SER A 105 -18.79 5.83 14.12
C SER A 105 -18.38 5.07 12.86
N SER A 106 -17.48 5.63 12.03
CA SER A 106 -16.95 4.92 10.86
C SER A 106 -16.10 3.71 11.25
N PHE A 107 -15.29 3.82 12.32
CA PHE A 107 -14.55 2.70 12.86
C PHE A 107 -15.46 1.58 13.36
N ALA A 108 -16.51 1.92 14.13
CA ALA A 108 -17.49 0.96 14.61
C ALA A 108 -18.22 0.25 13.45
N LEU A 109 -18.57 1.00 12.39
CA LEU A 109 -19.21 0.46 11.19
C LEU A 109 -18.28 -0.51 10.42
N ILE A 110 -17.02 -0.16 10.28
CA ILE A 110 -16.01 -1.05 9.65
C ILE A 110 -15.82 -2.31 10.49
N ALA A 111 -15.74 -2.19 11.81
CA ALA A 111 -15.64 -3.32 12.71
C ALA A 111 -16.85 -4.27 12.58
N ALA A 112 -18.06 -3.72 12.56
CA ALA A 112 -19.30 -4.49 12.34
C ALA A 112 -19.31 -5.18 10.96
N ALA A 113 -18.87 -4.49 9.91
CA ALA A 113 -18.80 -5.03 8.55
C ALA A 113 -17.81 -6.21 8.45
N ILE A 114 -16.68 -6.17 9.17
CA ILE A 114 -15.71 -7.27 9.24
C ILE A 114 -16.35 -8.54 9.83
N PHE A 115 -17.22 -8.40 10.83
CA PHE A 115 -17.93 -9.56 11.41
C PHE A 115 -18.95 -10.17 10.44
N VAL A 116 -19.59 -9.36 9.60
CA VAL A 116 -20.63 -9.83 8.66
C VAL A 116 -20.01 -10.42 7.39
N LYS A 117 -19.05 -9.73 6.78
CA LYS A 117 -18.41 -10.14 5.51
C LYS A 117 -16.92 -9.75 5.48
N PRO A 118 -16.04 -10.53 6.15
CA PRO A 118 -14.62 -10.19 6.26
C PRO A 118 -13.91 -10.08 4.91
N TRP A 119 -14.20 -10.98 3.98
CA TRP A 119 -13.56 -11.02 2.66
C TRP A 119 -13.91 -9.83 1.80
N LEU A 120 -15.18 -9.42 1.82
CA LEU A 120 -15.65 -8.27 1.06
C LEU A 120 -15.04 -6.97 1.58
N VAL A 121 -14.97 -6.79 2.90
CA VAL A 121 -14.33 -5.61 3.53
C VAL A 121 -12.86 -5.53 3.14
N TRP A 122 -12.16 -6.66 3.14
CA TRP A 122 -10.77 -6.70 2.70
C TRP A 122 -10.61 -6.27 1.24
N ILE A 123 -11.43 -6.78 0.31
CA ILE A 123 -11.41 -6.41 -1.11
C ILE A 123 -11.63 -4.91 -1.27
N VAL A 124 -12.60 -4.34 -0.56
CA VAL A 124 -12.90 -2.89 -0.60
C VAL A 124 -11.71 -2.07 -0.12
N ILE A 125 -11.12 -2.41 1.02
CA ILE A 125 -9.95 -1.70 1.56
C ILE A 125 -8.77 -1.79 0.60
N ALA A 126 -8.46 -2.98 0.07
CA ALA A 126 -7.39 -3.19 -0.89
C ALA A 126 -7.60 -2.41 -2.19
N THR A 127 -8.84 -2.36 -2.69
CA THR A 127 -9.19 -1.61 -3.90
C THR A 127 -9.04 -0.11 -3.69
N ILE A 128 -9.54 0.43 -2.58
CA ILE A 128 -9.35 1.85 -2.20
C ILE A 128 -7.85 2.18 -2.13
N TYR A 129 -7.06 1.30 -1.53
CA TYR A 129 -5.62 1.49 -1.42
C TYR A 129 -4.93 1.52 -2.79
N ILE A 130 -5.27 0.61 -3.70
CA ILE A 130 -4.72 0.57 -5.07
C ILE A 130 -5.07 1.85 -5.82
N VAL A 131 -6.32 2.32 -5.73
CA VAL A 131 -6.77 3.56 -6.37
C VAL A 131 -6.08 4.79 -5.78
N HIS A 132 -5.75 4.77 -4.49
CA HIS A 132 -5.06 5.87 -3.82
C HIS A 132 -3.59 6.03 -4.28
N ILE A 133 -2.93 4.95 -4.72
CA ILE A 133 -1.52 5.00 -5.16
C ILE A 133 -1.28 6.02 -6.28
N PRO A 134 -2.01 6.00 -7.42
CA PRO A 134 -1.78 6.96 -8.51
C PRO A 134 -2.10 8.41 -8.09
N PHE A 135 -3.10 8.63 -7.23
CA PHE A 135 -3.39 9.97 -6.69
C PHE A 135 -2.23 10.51 -5.84
N SER A 136 -1.63 9.67 -5.01
CA SER A 136 -0.45 10.01 -4.21
C SER A 136 0.74 10.41 -5.11
N MET A 137 0.95 9.69 -6.22
CA MET A 137 2.00 10.04 -7.20
C MET A 137 1.78 11.41 -7.85
N LEU A 138 0.55 11.71 -8.23
CA LEU A 138 0.19 12.99 -8.84
C LEU A 138 0.38 14.16 -7.85
N ALA A 139 -0.05 13.97 -6.60
CA ALA A 139 0.13 14.96 -5.53
C ALA A 139 1.62 15.25 -5.27
N TYR A 140 2.45 14.20 -5.20
CA TYR A 140 3.89 14.36 -4.98
C TYR A 140 4.57 15.11 -6.13
N ARG A 141 4.23 14.80 -7.39
CA ARG A 141 4.79 15.51 -8.56
C ARG A 141 4.46 16.99 -8.53
N ARG A 142 3.24 17.36 -8.14
CA ARG A 142 2.82 18.76 -8.00
C ARG A 142 3.60 19.49 -6.90
N LEU A 143 3.75 18.86 -5.72
CA LEU A 143 4.50 19.43 -4.60
C LEU A 143 5.99 19.61 -4.93
N LYS A 144 6.59 18.63 -5.60
CA LYS A 144 8.00 18.73 -6.03
C LYS A 144 8.19 19.88 -7.03
N MET A 145 7.31 20.01 -7.99
CA MET A 145 7.35 21.11 -8.98
C MET A 145 7.22 22.48 -8.31
N GLN A 146 6.34 22.64 -7.32
CA GLN A 146 6.21 23.87 -6.53
C GLN A 146 7.47 24.16 -5.70
N ALA A 147 8.07 23.16 -5.07
CA ALA A 147 9.30 23.34 -4.31
C ALA A 147 10.48 23.76 -5.20
N ASP A 148 10.58 23.21 -6.41
CA ASP A 148 11.62 23.57 -7.38
C ASP A 148 11.43 25.01 -7.92
N LEU A 149 10.19 25.45 -8.08
CA LEU A 149 9.88 26.83 -8.49
C LEU A 149 10.25 27.85 -7.39
N ILE A 150 9.97 27.55 -6.13
CA ILE A 150 10.32 28.42 -4.99
C ILE A 150 11.85 28.50 -4.83
N LYS A 151 12.57 27.40 -5.10
CA LYS A 151 14.04 27.38 -5.01
C LYS A 151 14.72 28.14 -6.16
N LYS A 152 14.04 28.32 -7.29
CA LYS A 152 14.55 29.02 -8.48
C LYS A 152 14.30 30.54 -8.46
N ASN A 153 13.38 31.02 -7.62
CA ASN A 153 13.09 32.42 -7.37
C ASN A 153 13.36 32.72 -5.89
N PRO A 154 14.62 33.02 -5.51
CA PRO A 154 14.97 33.47 -4.17
C PRO A 154 14.41 34.87 -3.85
#